data_107a3e47c6cf48a6b27328a6e760aafc
#
_entry.id   107a3e47c6cf48a6b27328a6e760aafc
#
_cell.length_a   1.000
_cell.length_b   1.000
_cell.length_c   1.000
_cell.angle_alpha   90.00
_cell.angle_beta   90.00
_cell.angle_gamma   90.00
#
_symmetry.space_group_name_H-M   'P 1'
#
loop_
_entity.id
_entity.type
_entity.pdbx_description
1 polymer ?
#
loop_
_entity_poly.entity_id
_entity_poly.type
_entity_poly.pdbx_seq_one_letter_code
_entity_poly.pdbx_strand_id
1 'polypeptide(L)'
;GGRMVETPPPAAARSAPAHAADLLFDPAVMAASRKQLLVENGDIRTTAVLIDSIEASFGDGADGYSWGAQGWTGGDINRFWWKTEGEGEIDGKLHEAEVQALYSRAIAPFWDVQAGVRQDFRPDGDDTTHLTVGVQGVAPYWFEMSAAAFLSTEGDLTARAEAEYDQRITQKWILQPAIEVALSASDIPELEIGSGLTSVTAGLRLRYEIRKEFAPYVGVEWTRSLGDTADYAKARGQDPEDTRFVVGIKAWF
;
A
#
# COMPACT_ATOMS: atom_id res chain seq x y z
N GLY A 1 -43.53 -9.82 9.96
CA GLY A 1 -43.34 -8.51 9.39
C GLY A 1 -42.73 -8.67 8.01
N GLY A 2 -43.53 -8.44 6.95
CA GLY A 2 -43.04 -8.43 5.58
C GLY A 2 -42.13 -7.23 5.33
N ARG A 3 -41.00 -7.45 4.68
CA ARG A 3 -40.19 -6.37 4.13
C ARG A 3 -41.03 -5.56 3.17
N MET A 4 -41.13 -4.25 3.37
CA MET A 4 -41.76 -3.38 2.37
C MET A 4 -40.95 -3.51 1.06
N VAL A 5 -41.67 -3.72 -0.03
CA VAL A 5 -41.06 -3.73 -1.37
C VAL A 5 -40.55 -2.30 -1.61
N GLU A 6 -39.22 -2.15 -1.79
CA GLU A 6 -38.66 -0.85 -2.14
C GLU A 6 -39.17 -0.44 -3.52
N THR A 7 -40.06 0.57 -3.51
CA THR A 7 -40.50 1.17 -4.75
C THR A 7 -39.37 2.02 -5.33
N PRO A 8 -38.94 1.80 -6.58
CA PRO A 8 -37.89 2.60 -7.19
C PRO A 8 -38.32 4.08 -7.23
N PRO A 9 -37.39 5.02 -7.06
CA PRO A 9 -37.71 6.44 -7.09
C PRO A 9 -38.38 6.82 -8.41
N PRO A 10 -39.36 7.74 -8.38
CA PRO A 10 -40.08 8.15 -9.58
C PRO A 10 -39.14 8.72 -10.65
N ALA A 11 -39.53 8.61 -11.91
CA ALA A 11 -38.70 9.05 -13.04
C ALA A 11 -38.27 10.53 -12.93
N ALA A 12 -39.14 11.39 -12.37
CA ALA A 12 -38.85 12.79 -12.08
C ALA A 12 -37.66 12.99 -11.11
N ALA A 13 -37.47 12.08 -10.16
CA ALA A 13 -36.34 12.15 -9.24
C ALA A 13 -34.99 11.76 -9.92
N ARG A 14 -35.07 11.06 -11.06
CA ARG A 14 -33.89 10.67 -11.87
C ARG A 14 -33.54 11.68 -12.95
N SER A 15 -34.48 12.55 -13.31
CA SER A 15 -34.34 13.62 -14.31
C SER A 15 -34.12 15.00 -13.70
N ALA A 16 -34.06 15.09 -12.39
CA ALA A 16 -33.77 16.35 -11.70
C ALA A 16 -32.32 16.85 -12.08
N PRO A 17 -32.15 18.18 -12.19
CA PRO A 17 -30.81 18.73 -12.37
C PRO A 17 -29.90 18.33 -11.23
N ALA A 18 -28.59 18.23 -11.52
CA ALA A 18 -27.56 17.83 -10.55
C ALA A 18 -27.57 18.69 -9.26
N HIS A 19 -28.13 19.89 -9.35
CA HIS A 19 -28.23 20.85 -8.24
C HIS A 19 -29.64 21.36 -8.11
N ALA A 20 -30.39 20.90 -7.13
CA ALA A 20 -31.78 21.25 -6.91
C ALA A 20 -32.02 22.77 -6.69
N ALA A 21 -31.04 23.48 -6.11
CA ALA A 21 -31.10 24.91 -5.91
C ALA A 21 -31.16 25.72 -7.23
N ASP A 22 -30.64 25.20 -8.34
CA ASP A 22 -30.66 25.85 -9.66
C ASP A 22 -32.07 25.90 -10.25
N LEU A 23 -33.05 25.21 -9.65
CA LEU A 23 -34.46 25.30 -10.03
C LEU A 23 -35.17 26.53 -9.42
N LEU A 24 -34.65 27.06 -8.32
CA LEU A 24 -35.28 28.12 -7.51
C LEU A 24 -34.49 29.44 -7.58
N PHE A 25 -33.20 29.38 -7.87
CA PHE A 25 -32.29 30.51 -7.86
C PHE A 25 -31.52 30.58 -9.20
N ASP A 26 -30.99 31.74 -9.50
CA ASP A 26 -30.15 31.92 -10.70
C ASP A 26 -29.00 30.91 -10.72
N PRO A 27 -28.89 30.08 -11.79
CA PRO A 27 -27.88 29.05 -11.86
C PRO A 27 -26.42 29.60 -11.81
N ALA A 28 -26.19 30.82 -12.33
CA ALA A 28 -24.87 31.44 -12.31
C ALA A 28 -24.47 31.87 -10.89
N VAL A 29 -25.45 32.43 -10.12
CA VAL A 29 -25.25 32.77 -8.72
C VAL A 29 -24.98 31.52 -7.90
N MET A 30 -25.74 30.46 -8.15
CA MET A 30 -25.58 29.18 -7.46
C MET A 30 -24.24 28.52 -7.79
N ALA A 31 -23.80 28.58 -9.03
CA ALA A 31 -22.48 28.08 -9.44
C ALA A 31 -21.35 28.85 -8.74
N ALA A 32 -21.43 30.17 -8.65
CA ALA A 32 -20.46 30.99 -7.93
C ALA A 32 -20.44 30.65 -6.43
N SER A 33 -21.61 30.51 -5.80
CA SER A 33 -21.74 30.15 -4.39
C SER A 33 -21.17 28.76 -4.11
N ARG A 34 -21.42 27.76 -4.96
CA ARG A 34 -20.81 26.41 -4.85
C ARG A 34 -19.30 26.46 -4.96
N LYS A 35 -18.78 27.27 -5.90
CA LYS A 35 -17.32 27.45 -6.04
C LYS A 35 -16.70 28.08 -4.78
N GLN A 36 -17.38 29.08 -4.21
CA GLN A 36 -16.94 29.72 -2.97
C GLN A 36 -16.99 28.72 -1.78
N LEU A 37 -18.04 27.93 -1.68
CA LEU A 37 -18.18 26.89 -0.66
C LEU A 37 -17.07 25.82 -0.74
N LEU A 38 -16.67 25.44 -1.96
CA LEU A 38 -15.54 24.53 -2.18
C LEU A 38 -14.22 25.15 -1.69
N VAL A 39 -13.99 26.45 -1.96
CA VAL A 39 -12.78 27.14 -1.50
C VAL A 39 -12.78 27.27 0.03
N GLU A 40 -13.94 27.56 0.64
CA GLU A 40 -14.05 27.81 2.08
C GLU A 40 -14.09 26.52 2.92
N ASN A 41 -14.63 25.41 2.37
CA ASN A 41 -14.95 24.23 3.17
C ASN A 41 -14.58 22.88 2.51
N GLY A 42 -14.08 22.85 1.28
CA GLY A 42 -13.92 21.60 0.54
C GLY A 42 -12.63 21.44 -0.28
N ASP A 43 -11.84 22.49 -0.46
CA ASP A 43 -10.56 22.41 -1.18
C ASP A 43 -9.38 22.37 -0.19
N ILE A 44 -9.51 21.54 0.85
CA ILE A 44 -8.46 21.36 1.83
C ILE A 44 -7.40 20.46 1.22
N ARG A 45 -6.18 20.99 1.11
CA ARG A 45 -5.02 20.18 0.74
C ARG A 45 -4.36 19.65 2.00
N THR A 46 -4.18 18.35 2.06
CA THR A 46 -3.52 17.66 3.16
C THR A 46 -2.17 17.12 2.70
N THR A 47 -1.19 17.20 3.57
CA THR A 47 0.09 16.48 3.41
C THR A 47 0.26 15.58 4.61
N ALA A 48 0.62 14.35 4.38
CA ALA A 48 0.97 13.39 5.42
C ALA A 48 2.19 12.58 5.03
N VAL A 49 2.94 12.17 6.03
CA VAL A 49 4.10 11.28 5.90
C VAL A 49 3.93 10.15 6.90
N LEU A 50 4.00 8.91 6.43
CA LEU A 50 3.96 7.71 7.24
C LEU A 50 5.30 7.00 7.12
N ILE A 51 5.86 6.65 8.25
CA ILE A 51 6.93 5.66 8.39
C ILE A 51 6.21 4.38 8.79
N ASP A 52 5.96 3.51 7.82
CA ASP A 52 5.24 2.25 8.05
C ASP A 52 6.09 1.30 8.88
N SER A 53 7.41 1.27 8.57
CA SER A 53 8.41 0.50 9.32
C SER A 53 9.79 1.14 9.23
N ILE A 54 10.52 1.13 10.31
CA ILE A 54 11.99 1.10 10.37
C ILE A 54 12.29 -0.08 11.30
N GLU A 55 12.86 -1.15 10.75
CA GLU A 55 12.88 -2.46 11.37
C GLU A 55 14.27 -3.08 11.31
N ALA A 56 14.67 -3.72 12.39
CA ALA A 56 15.80 -4.65 12.44
C ALA A 56 15.25 -6.07 12.52
N SER A 57 15.82 -6.99 11.75
CA SER A 57 15.39 -8.39 11.66
C SER A 57 16.53 -9.34 12.05
N PHE A 58 16.21 -10.37 12.84
CA PHE A 58 17.13 -11.33 13.40
C PHE A 58 16.62 -12.74 13.11
N GLY A 59 17.47 -13.63 12.61
CA GLY A 59 17.10 -15.00 12.26
C GLY A 59 18.31 -15.84 11.88
N ASP A 60 18.07 -16.88 11.11
CA ASP A 60 19.14 -17.68 10.56
C ASP A 60 19.86 -16.90 9.45
N GLY A 61 21.17 -16.65 9.59
CA GLY A 61 21.97 -15.85 8.66
C GLY A 61 22.33 -14.47 9.19
N ALA A 62 22.55 -13.51 8.28
CA ALA A 62 22.92 -12.15 8.64
C ALA A 62 21.72 -11.38 9.23
N ASP A 63 21.99 -10.55 10.23
CA ASP A 63 21.01 -9.61 10.75
C ASP A 63 20.68 -8.55 9.70
N GLY A 64 19.39 -8.24 9.52
CA GLY A 64 18.91 -7.35 8.50
C GLY A 64 18.30 -6.07 9.05
N TYR A 65 18.18 -5.08 8.18
CA TYR A 65 17.36 -3.92 8.38
C TYR A 65 16.44 -3.70 7.19
N SER A 66 15.28 -3.12 7.44
CA SER A 66 14.35 -2.70 6.40
C SER A 66 13.66 -1.39 6.76
N TRP A 67 13.18 -0.70 5.75
CA TRP A 67 12.32 0.45 5.93
C TRP A 67 11.17 0.43 4.93
N GLY A 68 10.04 0.99 5.35
CA GLY A 68 8.91 1.32 4.53
C GLY A 68 8.38 2.68 4.93
N ALA A 69 8.25 3.58 3.97
CA ALA A 69 7.67 4.89 4.20
C ALA A 69 6.85 5.34 2.99
N GLN A 70 5.84 6.13 3.25
CA GLN A 70 4.99 6.70 2.22
C GLN A 70 4.48 8.07 2.63
N GLY A 71 4.02 8.82 1.67
CA GLY A 71 3.38 10.09 1.95
C GLY A 71 2.60 10.60 0.76
N TRP A 72 1.72 11.53 1.04
CA TRP A 72 0.91 12.14 -0.01
C TRP A 72 0.71 13.63 0.23
N THR A 73 0.40 14.31 -0.86
CA THR A 73 -0.06 15.70 -0.83
C THR A 73 -1.16 15.89 -1.87
N GLY A 74 -2.23 16.56 -1.52
CA GLY A 74 -3.34 16.83 -2.43
C GLY A 74 -4.65 17.07 -1.73
N GLY A 75 -5.72 17.11 -2.52
CA GLY A 75 -7.10 17.22 -2.06
C GLY A 75 -7.73 15.85 -1.77
N ASP A 76 -9.05 15.85 -1.55
CA ASP A 76 -9.77 14.63 -1.17
C ASP A 76 -9.83 13.58 -2.29
N ILE A 77 -9.83 14.01 -3.55
CA ILE A 77 -10.01 13.11 -4.70
C ILE A 77 -8.68 12.80 -5.39
N ASN A 78 -7.82 13.79 -5.56
CA ASN A 78 -6.58 13.65 -6.33
C ASN A 78 -5.40 13.99 -5.46
N ARG A 79 -4.40 13.09 -5.41
CA ARG A 79 -3.19 13.23 -4.61
C ARG A 79 -1.96 12.84 -5.42
N PHE A 80 -0.87 13.52 -5.16
CA PHE A 80 0.45 12.97 -5.42
C PHE A 80 0.81 12.06 -4.25
N TRP A 81 1.26 10.84 -4.54
CA TRP A 81 1.67 9.84 -3.57
C TRP A 81 3.08 9.38 -3.87
N TRP A 82 3.87 9.21 -2.86
CA TRP A 82 5.19 8.60 -2.97
C TRP A 82 5.30 7.46 -1.97
N LYS A 83 6.06 6.42 -2.36
CA LYS A 83 6.41 5.29 -1.49
C LYS A 83 7.89 5.04 -1.61
N THR A 84 8.52 4.55 -0.55
CA THR A 84 9.88 4.03 -0.55
C THR A 84 9.97 2.86 0.39
N GLU A 85 10.62 1.81 -0.06
CA GLU A 85 10.91 0.60 0.69
C GLU A 85 12.35 0.22 0.42
N GLY A 86 12.95 -0.57 1.31
CA GLY A 86 14.26 -1.12 1.06
C GLY A 86 14.72 -1.99 2.20
N GLU A 87 15.71 -2.82 1.90
CA GLU A 87 16.28 -3.77 2.85
C GLU A 87 17.77 -3.97 2.64
N GLY A 88 18.44 -4.44 3.68
CA GLY A 88 19.88 -4.72 3.64
C GLY A 88 20.34 -5.41 4.91
N GLU A 89 21.64 -5.69 4.97
CA GLU A 89 22.31 -6.25 6.15
C GLU A 89 22.78 -5.14 7.09
N ILE A 90 22.68 -5.35 8.41
CA ILE A 90 23.08 -4.36 9.42
C ILE A 90 24.58 -4.01 9.29
N ASP A 91 25.41 -4.96 8.85
CA ASP A 91 26.86 -4.76 8.64
C ASP A 91 27.22 -4.08 7.32
N GLY A 92 26.23 -3.52 6.60
CA GLY A 92 26.51 -2.49 5.62
C GLY A 92 26.21 -2.75 4.15
N LYS A 93 25.54 -3.83 3.78
CA LYS A 93 25.09 -4.03 2.40
C LYS A 93 23.61 -3.72 2.26
N LEU A 94 23.30 -2.73 1.43
CA LEU A 94 21.97 -2.53 0.87
C LEU A 94 21.73 -3.62 -0.17
N HIS A 95 20.62 -4.35 -0.07
CA HIS A 95 20.24 -5.35 -1.07
C HIS A 95 19.40 -4.71 -2.17
N GLU A 96 18.34 -4.04 -1.77
CA GLU A 96 17.41 -3.39 -2.69
C GLU A 96 16.80 -2.15 -2.01
N ALA A 97 16.53 -1.14 -2.82
CA ALA A 97 15.72 0.00 -2.47
C ALA A 97 14.78 0.34 -3.61
N GLU A 98 13.51 0.63 -3.31
CA GLU A 98 12.55 1.10 -4.29
C GLU A 98 12.01 2.47 -3.92
N VAL A 99 11.72 3.27 -4.95
CA VAL A 99 11.03 4.55 -4.83
C VAL A 99 9.91 4.60 -5.86
N GLN A 100 8.73 4.97 -5.43
CA GLN A 100 7.56 5.14 -6.29
C GLN A 100 7.07 6.58 -6.27
N ALA A 101 6.67 7.09 -7.44
CA ALA A 101 6.00 8.36 -7.60
C ALA A 101 4.67 8.12 -8.33
N LEU A 102 3.55 8.35 -7.66
CA LEU A 102 2.24 7.91 -8.08
C LEU A 102 1.24 9.08 -8.09
N TYR A 103 0.39 9.09 -9.08
CA TYR A 103 -0.87 9.81 -9.04
C TYR A 103 -1.93 8.90 -8.43
N SER A 104 -2.58 9.37 -7.37
CA SER A 104 -3.62 8.64 -6.65
C SER A 104 -4.95 9.35 -6.82
N ARG A 105 -6.00 8.59 -7.11
CA ARG A 105 -7.36 9.11 -7.26
C ARG A 105 -8.37 8.25 -6.51
N ALA A 106 -9.16 8.89 -5.66
CA ALA A 106 -10.28 8.26 -5.00
C ALA A 106 -11.35 7.85 -6.02
N ILE A 107 -11.70 6.57 -6.07
CA ILE A 107 -12.71 5.98 -6.97
C ILE A 107 -13.96 5.55 -6.22
N ALA A 108 -13.84 5.33 -4.91
CA ALA A 108 -14.94 5.00 -4.01
C ALA A 108 -14.58 5.46 -2.59
N PRO A 109 -15.53 5.51 -1.64
CA PRO A 109 -15.19 5.68 -0.24
C PRO A 109 -14.16 4.64 0.19
N PHE A 110 -13.04 5.10 0.75
CA PHE A 110 -11.93 4.25 1.24
C PHE A 110 -11.13 3.50 0.16
N TRP A 111 -11.30 3.80 -1.13
CA TRP A 111 -10.54 3.15 -2.19
C TRP A 111 -9.95 4.15 -3.17
N ASP A 112 -8.65 4.04 -3.38
CA ASP A 112 -7.88 4.82 -4.34
C ASP A 112 -7.31 3.90 -5.44
N VAL A 113 -7.33 4.40 -6.66
CA VAL A 113 -6.53 3.87 -7.77
C VAL A 113 -5.26 4.70 -7.90
N GLN A 114 -4.14 4.05 -8.13
CA GLN A 114 -2.83 4.68 -8.25
C GLN A 114 -2.18 4.31 -9.59
N ALA A 115 -1.50 5.26 -10.21
CA ALA A 115 -0.69 5.02 -11.40
C ALA A 115 0.54 5.91 -11.40
N GLY A 116 1.68 5.39 -11.85
CA GLY A 116 2.92 6.15 -11.87
C GLY A 116 4.14 5.32 -12.24
N VAL A 117 5.25 5.67 -11.64
CA VAL A 117 6.55 5.01 -11.89
C VAL A 117 7.16 4.51 -10.59
N ARG A 118 7.86 3.39 -10.70
CA ARG A 118 8.71 2.81 -9.68
C ARG A 118 10.13 2.70 -10.21
N GLN A 119 11.10 3.02 -9.39
CA GLN A 119 12.53 2.83 -9.65
C GLN A 119 13.09 1.93 -8.56
N ASP A 120 13.72 0.83 -8.97
CA ASP A 120 14.46 -0.07 -8.12
C ASP A 120 15.95 0.20 -8.25
N PHE A 121 16.61 0.24 -7.10
CA PHE A 121 18.06 0.42 -6.98
C PHE A 121 18.66 -0.84 -6.36
N ARG A 122 19.58 -1.48 -7.07
CA ARG A 122 20.28 -2.70 -6.61
C ARG A 122 21.78 -2.50 -6.73
N PRO A 123 22.50 -2.28 -5.61
CA PRO A 123 23.95 -2.05 -5.66
C PRO A 123 24.77 -3.17 -6.32
N ASP A 124 24.29 -4.40 -6.21
CA ASP A 124 24.94 -5.58 -6.80
C ASP A 124 24.26 -6.07 -8.10
N GLY A 125 23.35 -5.26 -8.70
CA GLY A 125 22.59 -5.59 -9.90
C GLY A 125 22.25 -4.35 -10.73
N ASP A 126 21.39 -4.53 -11.73
CA ASP A 126 20.95 -3.43 -12.59
C ASP A 126 19.75 -2.72 -11.97
N ASP A 127 19.77 -1.39 -12.04
CA ASP A 127 18.63 -0.55 -11.66
C ASP A 127 17.52 -0.73 -12.69
N THR A 128 16.29 -0.92 -12.22
CA THR A 128 15.13 -1.17 -13.10
C THR A 128 14.02 -0.16 -12.87
N THR A 129 13.49 0.38 -13.98
CA THR A 129 12.33 1.29 -13.95
C THR A 129 11.06 0.54 -14.34
N HIS A 130 9.96 0.79 -13.64
CA HIS A 130 8.67 0.16 -13.90
C HIS A 130 7.56 1.20 -14.06
N LEU A 131 6.61 0.92 -14.94
CA LEU A 131 5.30 1.52 -14.87
C LEU A 131 4.49 0.80 -13.80
N THR A 132 3.82 1.56 -12.95
CA THR A 132 3.04 1.04 -11.82
C THR A 132 1.57 1.40 -11.97
N VAL A 133 0.70 0.42 -11.77
CA VAL A 133 -0.75 0.62 -11.61
C VAL A 133 -1.20 -0.20 -10.42
N GLY A 134 -1.95 0.41 -9.52
CA GLY A 134 -2.38 -0.25 -8.30
C GLY A 134 -3.70 0.29 -7.76
N VAL A 135 -4.18 -0.40 -6.75
CA VAL A 135 -5.35 -0.03 -5.95
C VAL A 135 -5.00 -0.21 -4.48
N GLN A 136 -5.43 0.71 -3.65
CA GLN A 136 -5.31 0.57 -2.20
C GLN A 136 -6.55 1.09 -1.51
N GLY A 137 -6.82 0.56 -0.33
CA GLY A 137 -7.97 1.01 0.45
C GLY A 137 -8.23 0.19 1.69
N VAL A 138 -9.37 0.48 2.31
CA VAL A 138 -9.83 -0.21 3.50
C VAL A 138 -11.07 -1.01 3.15
N ALA A 139 -10.97 -2.33 3.26
CA ALA A 139 -12.06 -3.27 3.06
C ALA A 139 -12.96 -3.34 4.32
N PRO A 140 -14.17 -3.96 4.24
CA PRO A 140 -15.01 -4.20 5.41
C PRO A 140 -14.22 -4.84 6.55
N TYR A 141 -14.58 -4.49 7.80
CA TYR A 141 -13.90 -4.89 9.03
C TYR A 141 -12.50 -4.28 9.21
N TRP A 142 -12.18 -3.18 8.53
CA TRP A 142 -10.93 -2.41 8.67
C TRP A 142 -9.68 -3.15 8.19
N PHE A 143 -9.82 -4.06 7.23
CA PHE A 143 -8.67 -4.62 6.53
C PHE A 143 -8.08 -3.56 5.60
N GLU A 144 -6.84 -3.18 5.82
CA GLU A 144 -6.06 -2.40 4.87
C GLU A 144 -5.56 -3.32 3.78
N MET A 145 -5.81 -2.97 2.53
CA MET A 145 -5.46 -3.80 1.38
C MET A 145 -4.80 -2.95 0.30
N SER A 146 -3.77 -3.50 -0.30
CA SER A 146 -3.17 -2.93 -1.49
C SER A 146 -2.88 -4.03 -2.52
N ALA A 147 -2.92 -3.66 -3.79
CA ALA A 147 -2.46 -4.50 -4.89
C ALA A 147 -1.90 -3.62 -6.00
N ALA A 148 -0.76 -3.99 -6.55
CA ALA A 148 -0.12 -3.26 -7.64
C ALA A 148 0.50 -4.22 -8.65
N ALA A 149 0.49 -3.80 -9.92
CA ALA A 149 1.20 -4.43 -11.02
C ALA A 149 2.30 -3.50 -11.52
N PHE A 150 3.43 -4.07 -11.85
CA PHE A 150 4.66 -3.40 -12.26
C PHE A 150 5.11 -3.94 -13.60
N LEU A 151 5.20 -3.09 -14.61
CA LEU A 151 5.74 -3.42 -15.92
C LEU A 151 7.11 -2.79 -16.06
N SER A 152 8.17 -3.61 -16.10
CA SER A 152 9.54 -3.14 -16.26
C SER A 152 9.81 -2.59 -17.66
N THR A 153 10.86 -1.78 -17.80
CA THR A 153 11.36 -1.32 -19.09
C THR A 153 11.91 -2.47 -19.96
N GLU A 154 12.18 -3.62 -19.36
CA GLU A 154 12.63 -4.84 -20.02
C GLU A 154 11.48 -5.71 -20.53
N GLY A 155 10.24 -5.38 -20.07
CA GLY A 155 9.03 -6.06 -20.50
C GLY A 155 8.49 -7.07 -19.49
N ASP A 156 9.09 -7.18 -18.31
CA ASP A 156 8.64 -8.08 -17.26
C ASP A 156 7.45 -7.50 -16.51
N LEU A 157 6.46 -8.34 -16.30
CA LEU A 157 5.27 -7.98 -15.54
C LEU A 157 5.25 -8.74 -14.22
N THR A 158 5.33 -7.99 -13.13
CA THR A 158 5.19 -8.51 -11.77
C THR A 158 4.00 -7.88 -11.06
N ALA A 159 3.55 -8.49 -9.98
CA ALA A 159 2.48 -7.96 -9.14
C ALA A 159 2.74 -8.28 -7.67
N ARG A 160 2.25 -7.40 -6.78
CA ARG A 160 2.28 -7.56 -5.33
C ARG A 160 0.90 -7.27 -4.78
N ALA A 161 0.45 -8.04 -3.82
CA ALA A 161 -0.78 -7.77 -3.07
C ALA A 161 -0.51 -7.97 -1.59
N GLU A 162 -1.03 -7.07 -0.79
CA GLU A 162 -0.83 -7.02 0.65
C GLU A 162 -2.18 -6.82 1.36
N ALA A 163 -2.31 -7.43 2.53
CA ALA A 163 -3.42 -7.19 3.43
C ALA A 163 -2.92 -7.16 4.87
N GLU A 164 -3.32 -6.15 5.62
CA GLU A 164 -3.03 -6.03 7.05
C GLU A 164 -4.29 -5.68 7.86
N TYR A 165 -4.24 -5.97 9.15
CA TYR A 165 -5.34 -5.70 10.06
C TYR A 165 -4.85 -5.26 11.42
N ASP A 166 -5.36 -4.14 11.94
CA ASP A 166 -5.05 -3.63 13.27
C ASP A 166 -6.06 -4.14 14.30
N GLN A 167 -5.70 -5.24 14.99
CA GLN A 167 -6.47 -5.75 16.13
C GLN A 167 -6.08 -5.01 17.41
N ARG A 168 -6.91 -4.07 17.84
CA ARG A 168 -6.73 -3.41 19.15
C ARG A 168 -7.05 -4.39 20.29
N ILE A 169 -6.02 -4.79 21.05
CA ILE A 169 -6.17 -5.60 22.27
C ILE A 169 -6.53 -4.70 23.44
N THR A 170 -5.88 -3.54 23.54
CA THR A 170 -6.16 -2.46 24.49
C THR A 170 -6.10 -1.12 23.79
N GLN A 171 -6.24 -0.02 24.54
CA GLN A 171 -6.08 1.33 23.97
C GLN A 171 -4.68 1.61 23.41
N LYS A 172 -3.66 0.86 23.88
CA LYS A 172 -2.25 1.06 23.51
C LYS A 172 -1.60 -0.14 22.82
N TRP A 173 -2.11 -1.35 23.04
CA TRP A 173 -1.58 -2.56 22.46
C TRP A 173 -2.39 -2.96 21.22
N ILE A 174 -1.70 -3.08 20.10
CA ILE A 174 -2.27 -3.46 18.81
C ILE A 174 -1.51 -4.66 18.30
N LEU A 175 -2.23 -5.71 17.96
CA LEU A 175 -1.71 -6.87 17.25
C LEU A 175 -2.01 -6.67 15.75
N GLN A 176 -0.98 -6.71 14.93
CA GLN A 176 -1.09 -6.49 13.50
C GLN A 176 -0.62 -7.74 12.73
N PRO A 177 -1.54 -8.63 12.34
CA PRO A 177 -1.26 -9.61 11.30
C PRO A 177 -1.20 -8.93 9.93
N ALA A 178 -0.24 -9.36 9.11
CA ALA A 178 -0.10 -8.94 7.73
C ALA A 178 0.23 -10.15 6.84
N ILE A 179 -0.16 -10.09 5.59
CA ILE A 179 0.20 -11.05 4.56
C ILE A 179 0.51 -10.31 3.27
N GLU A 180 1.58 -10.71 2.63
CA GLU A 180 1.96 -10.25 1.30
C GLU A 180 2.13 -11.43 0.37
N VAL A 181 1.75 -11.25 -0.89
CA VAL A 181 1.99 -12.21 -1.96
C VAL A 181 2.60 -11.49 -3.16
N ALA A 182 3.62 -12.10 -3.76
CA ALA A 182 4.25 -11.61 -4.97
C ALA A 182 4.07 -12.61 -6.11
N LEU A 183 3.89 -12.07 -7.31
CA LEU A 183 3.67 -12.84 -8.54
C LEU A 183 4.55 -12.30 -9.67
N SER A 184 4.92 -13.19 -10.60
CA SER A 184 5.54 -12.81 -11.87
C SER A 184 4.83 -13.50 -13.03
N ALA A 185 4.65 -12.78 -14.15
CA ALA A 185 4.04 -13.34 -15.35
C ALA A 185 4.98 -14.26 -16.11
N SER A 186 6.30 -14.09 -15.94
CA SER A 186 7.37 -14.85 -16.59
C SER A 186 8.52 -15.10 -15.65
N ASP A 187 9.42 -16.00 -16.02
CA ASP A 187 10.69 -16.15 -15.34
C ASP A 187 11.57 -14.93 -15.61
N ILE A 188 12.24 -14.43 -14.58
CA ILE A 188 13.20 -13.31 -14.62
C ILE A 188 14.52 -13.84 -14.02
N PRO A 189 15.34 -14.57 -14.79
CA PRO A 189 16.52 -15.25 -14.26
C PRO A 189 17.56 -14.30 -13.64
N GLU A 190 17.63 -13.07 -14.15
CA GLU A 190 18.55 -12.04 -13.66
C GLU A 190 18.23 -11.60 -12.23
N LEU A 191 16.94 -11.71 -11.84
CA LEU A 191 16.45 -11.43 -10.49
C LEU A 191 16.17 -12.70 -9.70
N GLU A 192 16.41 -13.89 -10.30
CA GLU A 192 16.14 -15.20 -9.70
C GLU A 192 14.66 -15.38 -9.29
N ILE A 193 13.77 -14.79 -10.08
CA ILE A 193 12.32 -14.84 -9.90
C ILE A 193 11.75 -15.82 -10.92
N GLY A 194 11.02 -16.82 -10.45
CA GLY A 194 10.25 -17.73 -11.28
C GLY A 194 8.88 -17.17 -11.65
N SER A 195 8.22 -17.77 -12.63
CA SER A 195 6.86 -17.40 -13.01
C SER A 195 5.79 -17.92 -12.05
N GLY A 196 4.64 -17.27 -12.02
CA GLY A 196 3.52 -17.60 -11.15
C GLY A 196 3.61 -16.92 -9.79
N LEU A 197 3.22 -17.62 -8.73
CA LEU A 197 3.35 -17.15 -7.35
C LEU A 197 4.80 -17.32 -6.89
N THR A 198 5.49 -16.20 -6.65
CA THR A 198 6.93 -16.19 -6.40
C THR A 198 7.27 -16.25 -4.92
N SER A 199 6.50 -15.55 -4.09
CA SER A 199 6.69 -15.57 -2.64
C SER A 199 5.39 -15.28 -1.88
N VAL A 200 5.39 -15.73 -0.63
CA VAL A 200 4.39 -15.37 0.38
C VAL A 200 5.14 -14.97 1.64
N THR A 201 4.78 -13.81 2.18
CA THR A 201 5.27 -13.33 3.47
C THR A 201 4.09 -13.18 4.42
N ALA A 202 4.23 -13.68 5.64
CA ALA A 202 3.25 -13.53 6.71
C ALA A 202 3.92 -12.93 7.93
N GLY A 203 3.40 -11.82 8.42
CA GLY A 203 3.91 -11.10 9.57
C GLY A 203 2.90 -11.04 10.71
N LEU A 204 3.42 -11.04 11.93
CA LEU A 204 2.64 -10.76 13.13
C LEU A 204 3.43 -9.80 14.01
N ARG A 205 2.96 -8.57 14.14
CA ARG A 205 3.61 -7.51 14.91
C ARG A 205 2.77 -7.12 16.11
N LEU A 206 3.37 -6.99 17.28
CA LEU A 206 2.76 -6.46 18.48
C LEU A 206 3.29 -5.05 18.73
N ARG A 207 2.44 -4.07 18.50
CA ARG A 207 2.74 -2.63 18.55
C ARG A 207 2.24 -2.00 19.84
N TYR A 208 3.06 -1.13 20.43
CA TYR A 208 2.69 -0.34 21.61
C TYR A 208 2.62 1.15 21.26
N GLU A 209 1.43 1.73 21.23
CA GLU A 209 1.22 3.16 21.01
C GLU A 209 1.65 3.97 22.23
N ILE A 210 2.88 4.50 22.24
CA ILE A 210 3.33 5.48 23.23
C ILE A 210 2.51 6.76 23.05
N ARG A 211 2.41 7.19 21.78
CA ARG A 211 1.49 8.21 21.25
C ARG A 211 0.87 7.63 19.99
N LYS A 212 -0.21 8.22 19.52
CA LYS A 212 -0.84 7.79 18.25
C LYS A 212 0.12 7.90 17.07
N GLU A 213 0.98 8.92 17.11
CA GLU A 213 1.95 9.24 16.06
C GLU A 213 3.24 8.42 16.15
N PHE A 214 3.46 7.66 17.23
CA PHE A 214 4.70 6.91 17.44
C PHE A 214 4.47 5.63 18.23
N ALA A 215 4.83 4.52 17.64
CA ALA A 215 4.64 3.19 18.22
C ALA A 215 5.81 2.25 17.90
N PRO A 216 6.63 1.87 18.87
CA PRO A 216 7.55 0.75 18.75
C PRO A 216 6.78 -0.58 18.70
N TYR A 217 7.39 -1.58 18.07
CA TYR A 217 6.83 -2.92 17.99
C TYR A 217 7.91 -4.01 18.02
N VAL A 218 7.46 -5.21 18.31
CA VAL A 218 8.20 -6.45 18.11
C VAL A 218 7.32 -7.41 17.33
N GLY A 219 7.91 -8.34 16.61
CA GLY A 219 7.13 -9.28 15.81
C GLY A 219 7.91 -10.47 15.32
N VAL A 220 7.22 -11.27 14.53
CA VAL A 220 7.78 -12.40 13.79
C VAL A 220 7.30 -12.29 12.35
N GLU A 221 8.20 -12.51 11.42
CA GLU A 221 7.93 -12.56 10.00
C GLU A 221 8.39 -13.90 9.46
N TRP A 222 7.54 -14.50 8.66
CA TRP A 222 7.80 -15.73 7.94
C TRP A 222 7.64 -15.46 6.46
N THR A 223 8.68 -15.82 5.68
CA THR A 223 8.71 -15.69 4.23
C THR A 223 8.98 -17.04 3.60
N ARG A 224 8.30 -17.32 2.50
CA ARG A 224 8.53 -18.51 1.70
C ARG A 224 8.55 -18.18 0.22
N SER A 225 9.66 -18.51 -0.43
CA SER A 225 9.79 -18.53 -1.88
C SER A 225 9.06 -19.75 -2.45
N LEU A 226 8.43 -19.62 -3.61
CA LEU A 226 7.59 -20.65 -4.23
C LEU A 226 8.01 -20.89 -5.69
N GLY A 227 7.60 -22.03 -6.24
CA GLY A 227 7.88 -22.40 -7.63
C GLY A 227 9.36 -22.34 -7.97
N ASP A 228 9.67 -21.86 -9.17
CA ASP A 228 11.04 -21.77 -9.66
C ASP A 228 11.87 -20.75 -8.87
N THR A 229 11.25 -19.75 -8.21
CA THR A 229 11.94 -18.86 -7.26
C THR A 229 12.56 -19.64 -6.11
N ALA A 230 11.85 -20.63 -5.57
CA ALA A 230 12.39 -21.51 -4.54
C ALA A 230 13.54 -22.40 -5.06
N ASP A 231 13.50 -22.77 -6.32
CA ASP A 231 14.55 -23.59 -6.93
C ASP A 231 15.83 -22.79 -7.18
N TYR A 232 15.72 -21.49 -7.53
CA TYR A 232 16.86 -20.58 -7.55
C TYR A 232 17.50 -20.45 -6.16
N ALA A 233 16.71 -20.27 -5.10
CA ALA A 233 17.23 -20.19 -3.72
C ALA A 233 17.98 -21.45 -3.32
N LYS A 234 17.41 -22.64 -3.58
CA LYS A 234 18.05 -23.94 -3.31
C LYS A 234 19.33 -24.14 -4.11
N ALA A 235 19.37 -23.69 -5.37
CA ALA A 235 20.57 -23.79 -6.22
C ALA A 235 21.77 -23.02 -5.64
N ARG A 236 21.49 -21.95 -4.86
CA ARG A 236 22.51 -21.19 -4.11
C ARG A 236 22.80 -21.77 -2.72
N GLY A 237 22.13 -22.83 -2.33
CA GLY A 237 22.26 -23.43 -1.00
C GLY A 237 21.52 -22.66 0.09
N GLN A 238 20.55 -21.82 -0.28
CA GLN A 238 19.69 -21.08 0.65
C GLN A 238 18.40 -21.86 0.90
N ASP A 239 17.86 -21.73 2.12
CA ASP A 239 16.52 -22.25 2.42
C ASP A 239 15.47 -21.34 1.74
N PRO A 240 14.51 -21.88 0.99
CA PRO A 240 13.40 -21.10 0.43
C PRO A 240 12.41 -20.59 1.49
N GLU A 241 12.59 -20.99 2.75
CA GLU A 241 11.75 -20.58 3.88
C GLU A 241 12.61 -19.93 4.95
N ASP A 242 12.21 -18.75 5.40
CA ASP A 242 12.90 -18.00 6.46
C ASP A 242 11.90 -17.50 7.50
N THR A 243 12.32 -17.52 8.76
CA THR A 243 11.55 -16.97 9.88
C THR A 243 12.44 -16.04 10.70
N ARG A 244 12.04 -14.79 10.78
CA ARG A 244 12.80 -13.75 11.44
C ARG A 244 12.03 -13.13 12.60
N PHE A 245 12.73 -12.83 13.67
CA PHE A 245 12.25 -11.95 14.72
C PHE A 245 12.53 -10.51 14.33
N VAL A 246 11.55 -9.62 14.51
CA VAL A 246 11.65 -8.22 14.07
C VAL A 246 11.40 -7.27 15.23
N VAL A 247 12.14 -6.16 15.22
CA VAL A 247 11.98 -5.05 16.16
C VAL A 247 11.99 -3.75 15.36
N GLY A 248 11.00 -2.91 15.55
CA GLY A 248 10.91 -1.70 14.75
C GLY A 248 10.05 -0.61 15.36
N ILE A 249 9.88 0.44 14.57
CA ILE A 249 9.03 1.58 14.89
C ILE A 249 8.11 1.91 13.72
N LYS A 250 6.89 2.34 14.04
CA LYS A 250 5.93 2.96 13.12
C LYS A 250 5.66 4.39 13.58
N ALA A 251 5.63 5.35 12.65
CA ALA A 251 5.35 6.74 12.97
C ALA A 251 4.58 7.43 11.83
N TRP A 252 3.87 8.52 12.15
CA TRP A 252 3.22 9.37 11.15
C TRP A 252 3.23 10.85 11.56
N PHE A 253 3.23 11.73 10.54
CA PHE A 253 3.35 13.18 10.70
C PHE A 253 2.38 13.93 9.78
#